data_13bbc2b1b2f09fc70d6d6ce92a103e23
#
_entry.id   13bbc2b1b2f09fc70d6d6ce92a103e23
#
_cell.length_a   1.000
_cell.length_b   1.000
_cell.length_c   1.000
_cell.angle_alpha   90.00
_cell.angle_beta   90.00
_cell.angle_gamma   90.00
#
_symmetry.space_group_name_H-M   'P 1'
#
loop_
_entity.id
_entity.type
_entity.pdbx_description
1 polymer ?
#
loop_
_entity_poly.entity_id
_entity_poly.type
_entity_poly.pdbx_seq_one_letter_code
_entity_poly.pdbx_strand_id
1 'polypeptide(L)'
;MSAKHPHHLATLGVPLFWPMAAAAAMVEEGAALYAKNLAFLAEEEKLHVELRPQLATPNTVRLDLRTMLLRDYSSSDAADSGGAAVPTIVDAPYAGHTAMIADYQPGQSLMATLRANGVTRLFLTDWKSATEDMRDLEIDQYLAELNVCVDELGGRVNLVGLCQGGWMSAMYAARFPEKVASLVLAGSPIDTDAGDGPVKRMA
;
A
#
# COMPACT_ATOMS: atom_id res chain seq x y z
N MET A 1 -10.38 -30.81 77.31
CA MET A 1 -10.76 -29.42 76.90
C MET A 1 -10.82 -29.36 75.35
N SER A 2 -12.03 -29.40 74.81
CA SER A 2 -12.31 -29.54 73.39
C SER A 2 -12.60 -28.17 72.85
N ALA A 3 -11.77 -27.69 71.88
CA ALA A 3 -12.01 -26.44 71.17
C ALA A 3 -12.75 -26.73 69.84
N LYS A 4 -13.99 -26.35 69.80
CA LYS A 4 -14.83 -26.36 68.59
C LYS A 4 -14.39 -25.25 67.65
N HIS A 5 -14.00 -25.58 66.45
CA HIS A 5 -13.92 -24.63 65.33
C HIS A 5 -15.29 -24.44 64.70
N PRO A 6 -15.77 -23.21 64.53
CA PRO A 6 -16.98 -22.97 63.73
C PRO A 6 -16.58 -22.93 62.26
N HIS A 7 -17.14 -23.84 61.45
CA HIS A 7 -17.11 -23.75 59.99
C HIS A 7 -18.03 -22.60 59.55
N HIS A 8 -17.44 -21.46 59.14
CA HIS A 8 -18.14 -20.46 58.36
C HIS A 8 -18.22 -20.96 56.91
N LEU A 9 -19.36 -21.54 56.56
CA LEU A 9 -19.80 -21.65 55.18
C LEU A 9 -20.19 -20.23 54.71
N ALA A 10 -19.28 -19.57 54.01
CA ALA A 10 -19.64 -18.37 53.24
C ALA A 10 -20.54 -18.84 52.10
N THR A 11 -21.84 -18.67 52.25
CA THR A 11 -22.83 -18.75 51.16
C THR A 11 -22.49 -17.67 50.16
N LEU A 12 -21.87 -18.04 49.04
CA LEU A 12 -21.76 -17.24 47.85
C LEU A 12 -23.18 -16.99 47.34
N GLY A 13 -23.79 -15.91 47.76
CA GLY A 13 -25.04 -15.43 47.24
C GLY A 13 -24.84 -14.99 45.77
N VAL A 14 -24.99 -15.91 44.87
CA VAL A 14 -25.13 -15.55 43.45
C VAL A 14 -26.45 -14.81 43.35
N PRO A 15 -26.49 -13.52 42.93
CA PRO A 15 -27.73 -12.79 42.86
C PRO A 15 -28.70 -13.49 41.93
N LEU A 16 -29.94 -13.69 42.37
CA LEU A 16 -30.99 -14.39 41.63
C LEU A 16 -31.25 -13.78 40.22
N PHE A 17 -30.77 -12.56 39.99
CA PHE A 17 -30.89 -11.79 38.77
C PHE A 17 -29.63 -11.87 37.87
N TRP A 18 -28.59 -12.65 38.24
CA TRP A 18 -27.37 -12.75 37.44
C TRP A 18 -27.64 -13.20 35.98
N PRO A 19 -28.52 -14.17 35.69
CA PRO A 19 -28.81 -14.55 34.30
C PRO A 19 -29.46 -13.42 33.50
N MET A 20 -30.32 -12.63 34.14
CA MET A 20 -30.96 -11.47 33.48
C MET A 20 -29.97 -10.34 33.23
N ALA A 21 -29.08 -10.06 34.17
CA ALA A 21 -28.04 -9.05 34.01
C ALA A 21 -27.03 -9.47 32.90
N ALA A 22 -26.64 -10.75 32.84
CA ALA A 22 -25.80 -11.28 31.79
C ALA A 22 -26.49 -11.20 30.42
N ALA A 23 -27.77 -11.58 30.33
CA ALA A 23 -28.55 -11.48 29.11
C ALA A 23 -28.70 -10.02 28.63
N ALA A 24 -28.94 -9.08 29.57
CA ALA A 24 -29.00 -7.65 29.22
C ALA A 24 -27.66 -7.13 28.70
N ALA A 25 -26.53 -7.50 29.33
CA ALA A 25 -25.20 -7.14 28.84
C ALA A 25 -24.91 -7.69 27.44
N MET A 26 -25.29 -8.95 27.17
CA MET A 26 -25.14 -9.56 25.84
C MET A 26 -25.98 -8.85 24.77
N VAL A 27 -27.18 -8.40 25.12
CA VAL A 27 -28.04 -7.65 24.19
C VAL A 27 -27.43 -6.27 23.94
N GLU A 28 -26.91 -5.60 24.97
CA GLU A 28 -26.28 -4.29 24.83
C GLU A 28 -25.00 -4.37 24.00
N GLU A 29 -24.14 -5.35 24.25
CA GLU A 29 -22.94 -5.61 23.43
C GLU A 29 -23.29 -5.96 21.99
N GLY A 30 -24.31 -6.80 21.77
CA GLY A 30 -24.82 -7.15 20.46
C GLY A 30 -25.36 -5.94 19.69
N ALA A 31 -26.13 -5.06 20.37
CA ALA A 31 -26.63 -3.82 19.77
C ALA A 31 -25.48 -2.85 19.43
N ALA A 32 -24.48 -2.73 20.29
CA ALA A 32 -23.30 -1.91 20.03
C ALA A 32 -22.47 -2.43 18.84
N LEU A 33 -22.30 -3.75 18.73
CA LEU A 33 -21.63 -4.36 17.59
C LEU A 33 -22.41 -4.16 16.30
N TYR A 34 -23.73 -4.32 16.34
CA TYR A 34 -24.59 -4.05 15.19
C TYR A 34 -24.53 -2.60 14.72
N ALA A 35 -24.56 -1.65 15.65
CA ALA A 35 -24.43 -0.23 15.36
C ALA A 35 -23.06 0.10 14.73
N LYS A 36 -21.97 -0.52 15.22
CA LYS A 36 -20.65 -0.37 14.61
C LYS A 36 -20.61 -0.95 13.19
N ASN A 37 -21.24 -2.09 12.94
CA ASN A 37 -21.31 -2.68 11.61
C ASN A 37 -22.12 -1.81 10.64
N LEU A 38 -23.24 -1.23 11.08
CA LEU A 38 -24.01 -0.29 10.27
C LEU A 38 -23.22 0.99 9.96
N ALA A 39 -22.48 1.51 10.94
CA ALA A 39 -21.62 2.67 10.73
C ALA A 39 -20.49 2.34 9.72
N PHE A 40 -19.89 1.16 9.81
CA PHE A 40 -18.89 0.69 8.86
C PHE A 40 -19.47 0.60 7.44
N LEU A 41 -20.64 -0.04 7.27
CA LEU A 41 -21.31 -0.14 5.97
C LEU A 41 -21.68 1.23 5.38
N ALA A 42 -22.11 2.17 6.23
CA ALA A 42 -22.39 3.53 5.81
C ALA A 42 -21.14 4.31 5.38
N GLU A 43 -19.98 4.04 5.98
CA GLU A 43 -18.70 4.59 5.51
C GLU A 43 -18.24 3.89 4.23
N GLU A 44 -18.43 2.57 4.10
CA GLU A 44 -18.11 1.82 2.90
C GLU A 44 -18.93 2.30 1.69
N GLU A 45 -20.22 2.60 1.88
CA GLU A 45 -21.08 3.16 0.83
C GLU A 45 -20.57 4.51 0.33
N LYS A 46 -19.98 5.35 1.21
CA LYS A 46 -19.35 6.61 0.80
C LYS A 46 -18.11 6.40 -0.07
N LEU A 47 -17.42 5.26 0.06
CA LEU A 47 -16.26 4.92 -0.78
C LEU A 47 -16.65 4.57 -2.22
N HIS A 48 -17.92 4.22 -2.47
CA HIS A 48 -18.44 4.03 -3.84
C HIS A 48 -18.72 5.36 -4.57
N VAL A 49 -18.77 6.48 -3.86
CA VAL A 49 -18.69 7.80 -4.50
C VAL A 49 -17.24 8.01 -4.89
N GLU A 50 -16.96 8.11 -6.18
CA GLU A 50 -15.63 8.28 -6.81
C GLU A 50 -14.67 9.22 -6.05
N LEU A 51 -14.18 8.80 -4.92
CA LEU A 51 -13.02 9.41 -4.28
C LEU A 51 -11.81 9.01 -5.11
N ARG A 52 -11.51 9.81 -6.14
CA ARG A 52 -10.22 9.65 -6.82
C ARG A 52 -9.14 10.00 -5.81
N PRO A 53 -8.31 9.03 -5.41
CA PRO A 53 -7.22 9.30 -4.48
C PRO A 53 -6.35 10.42 -5.05
N GLN A 54 -6.12 11.47 -4.25
CA GLN A 54 -5.26 12.56 -4.66
C GLN A 54 -3.87 12.33 -4.07
N LEU A 55 -2.86 12.36 -4.92
CA LEU A 55 -1.47 12.34 -4.49
C LEU A 55 -1.13 13.69 -3.85
N ALA A 56 -0.43 13.65 -2.72
CA ALA A 56 -0.24 14.81 -1.85
C ALA A 56 0.73 15.85 -2.39
N THR A 57 1.74 15.39 -3.15
CA THR A 57 2.79 16.26 -3.68
C THR A 57 2.43 16.70 -5.09
N PRO A 58 2.60 18.00 -5.43
CA PRO A 58 2.34 18.50 -6.79
C PRO A 58 3.11 17.71 -7.85
N ASN A 59 2.38 17.26 -8.86
CA ASN A 59 2.92 16.47 -9.95
C ASN A 59 2.13 16.72 -11.24
N THR A 60 2.66 16.28 -12.38
CA THR A 60 2.00 16.29 -13.69
C THR A 60 2.02 14.90 -14.30
N VAL A 61 1.05 14.60 -15.18
CA VAL A 61 1.06 13.35 -15.95
C VAL A 61 1.99 13.53 -17.14
N ARG A 62 3.05 12.70 -17.20
CA ARG A 62 4.00 12.67 -18.31
C ARG A 62 3.56 11.74 -19.43
N LEU A 63 3.08 10.53 -19.06
CA LEU A 63 2.52 9.55 -19.98
C LEU A 63 1.20 9.03 -19.42
N ASP A 64 0.26 8.77 -20.30
CA ASP A 64 -0.99 8.08 -20.02
C ASP A 64 -1.03 6.81 -20.86
N LEU A 65 -0.70 5.66 -20.23
CA LEU A 65 -0.66 4.36 -20.87
C LEU A 65 -1.91 3.54 -20.51
N ARG A 66 -2.05 2.37 -21.08
CA ARG A 66 -3.22 1.52 -20.83
C ARG A 66 -3.35 1.10 -19.36
N THR A 67 -2.23 0.67 -18.74
CA THR A 67 -2.24 0.14 -17.38
C THR A 67 -1.78 1.14 -16.32
N MET A 68 -1.09 2.23 -16.71
CA MET A 68 -0.54 3.19 -15.75
C MET A 68 -0.47 4.62 -16.29
N LEU A 69 -0.33 5.55 -15.36
CA LEU A 69 0.15 6.90 -15.60
C LEU A 69 1.61 6.98 -15.14
N LEU A 70 2.49 7.57 -15.97
CA LEU A 70 3.79 8.03 -15.49
C LEU A 70 3.64 9.47 -15.00
N ARG A 71 3.82 9.67 -13.70
CA ARG A 71 3.72 11.00 -13.08
C ARG A 71 5.09 11.61 -12.89
N ASP A 72 5.21 12.88 -13.21
CA ASP A 72 6.43 13.67 -13.10
C ASP A 72 6.38 14.55 -11.86
N TYR A 73 7.34 14.33 -10.96
CA TYR A 73 7.58 15.05 -9.72
C TYR A 73 8.88 15.86 -9.77
N SER A 74 9.50 15.97 -10.93
CA SER A 74 10.79 16.62 -11.09
C SER A 74 10.75 18.09 -10.58
N SER A 75 11.86 18.55 -10.04
CA SER A 75 11.99 19.94 -9.64
C SER A 75 12.27 20.84 -10.84
N SER A 76 12.00 22.15 -10.71
CA SER A 76 12.39 23.16 -11.71
C SER A 76 13.90 23.11 -12.01
N ASP A 77 14.71 22.78 -11.02
CA ASP A 77 16.18 22.71 -11.12
C ASP A 77 16.67 21.52 -11.97
N ALA A 78 15.76 20.57 -12.28
CA ALA A 78 16.05 19.47 -13.20
C ALA A 78 16.37 19.97 -14.62
N ALA A 79 15.80 21.10 -15.04
CA ALA A 79 16.09 21.75 -16.31
C ALA A 79 17.50 22.37 -16.33
N ASP A 80 17.94 22.94 -15.20
CA ASP A 80 19.23 23.61 -15.06
C ASP A 80 20.40 22.59 -14.96
N SER A 81 20.14 21.35 -14.54
CA SER A 81 21.16 20.28 -14.48
C SER A 81 21.57 19.73 -15.84
N GLY A 82 21.07 20.31 -16.94
CA GLY A 82 21.47 19.96 -18.31
C GLY A 82 21.15 18.49 -18.69
N GLY A 83 20.22 17.86 -18.02
CA GLY A 83 19.82 16.47 -18.29
C GLY A 83 20.84 15.41 -17.83
N ALA A 84 21.91 15.82 -17.11
CA ALA A 84 22.99 14.91 -16.69
C ALA A 84 22.58 13.91 -15.59
N ALA A 85 21.55 14.24 -14.76
CA ALA A 85 21.09 13.35 -13.71
C ALA A 85 20.27 12.19 -14.27
N VAL A 86 20.62 10.96 -13.89
CA VAL A 86 19.83 9.77 -14.24
C VAL A 86 18.45 9.88 -13.61
N PRO A 87 17.35 9.73 -14.38
CA PRO A 87 16.00 9.78 -13.83
C PRO A 87 15.76 8.66 -12.82
N THR A 88 14.99 8.95 -11.80
CA THR A 88 14.55 7.94 -10.81
C THR A 88 13.06 7.68 -10.98
N ILE A 89 12.69 6.43 -11.20
CA ILE A 89 11.29 5.98 -11.19
C ILE A 89 11.06 5.27 -9.86
N VAL A 90 10.06 5.74 -9.11
CA VAL A 90 9.47 4.98 -8.00
C VAL A 90 8.38 4.10 -8.59
N ASP A 91 8.53 2.79 -8.47
CA ASP A 91 7.58 1.81 -9.00
C ASP A 91 6.67 1.34 -7.86
N ALA A 92 5.42 1.81 -7.88
CA ALA A 92 4.42 1.51 -6.88
C ALA A 92 3.82 0.10 -7.11
N PRO A 93 3.15 -0.51 -6.10
CA PRO A 93 2.41 -1.76 -6.29
C PRO A 93 1.28 -1.60 -7.30
N TYR A 94 1.23 -2.44 -8.34
CA TYR A 94 0.19 -2.36 -9.36
C TYR A 94 -1.19 -2.81 -8.86
N ALA A 95 -1.26 -3.64 -7.80
CA ALA A 95 -2.52 -4.07 -7.19
C ALA A 95 -3.12 -3.04 -6.22
N GLY A 96 -2.49 -1.87 -6.05
CA GLY A 96 -2.89 -0.87 -5.05
C GLY A 96 -3.95 0.12 -5.53
N HIS A 97 -4.48 0.00 -6.74
CA HIS A 97 -5.44 0.93 -7.39
C HIS A 97 -4.93 2.36 -7.59
N THR A 98 -3.83 2.74 -6.97
CA THR A 98 -3.19 4.06 -7.02
C THR A 98 -1.82 4.00 -6.34
N ALA A 99 -0.96 4.97 -6.66
CA ALA A 99 0.37 5.08 -6.09
C ALA A 99 0.42 5.78 -4.70
N MET A 100 -0.69 5.88 -3.98
CA MET A 100 -0.76 6.57 -2.67
C MET A 100 0.23 6.05 -1.63
N ILE A 101 0.68 4.81 -1.72
CA ILE A 101 1.74 4.29 -0.83
C ILE A 101 3.03 5.11 -0.92
N ALA A 102 3.30 5.72 -2.08
CA ALA A 102 4.48 6.56 -2.29
C ALA A 102 4.23 8.04 -1.97
N ASP A 103 2.96 8.49 -1.97
CA ASP A 103 2.61 9.92 -1.84
C ASP A 103 1.24 10.10 -1.18
N TYR A 104 1.13 9.77 0.11
CA TYR A 104 -0.13 9.67 0.82
C TYR A 104 -0.69 11.02 1.27
N GLN A 105 0.08 11.78 2.06
CA GLN A 105 -0.34 13.08 2.61
C GLN A 105 0.87 13.95 2.94
N PRO A 106 0.68 15.27 3.17
CA PRO A 106 1.75 16.15 3.62
C PRO A 106 2.45 15.60 4.87
N GLY A 107 3.78 15.46 4.79
CA GLY A 107 4.59 14.85 5.85
C GLY A 107 4.69 13.31 5.80
N GLN A 108 3.92 12.65 4.95
CA GLN A 108 3.98 11.21 4.69
C GLN A 108 4.04 10.94 3.18
N SER A 109 5.10 11.42 2.54
CA SER A 109 5.37 11.28 1.11
C SER A 109 6.82 10.89 0.88
N LEU A 110 7.04 9.73 0.28
CA LEU A 110 8.36 9.33 -0.22
C LEU A 110 8.80 10.26 -1.36
N MET A 111 7.86 10.66 -2.23
CA MET A 111 8.14 11.55 -3.35
C MET A 111 8.66 12.91 -2.87
N ALA A 112 8.00 13.52 -1.89
CA ALA A 112 8.45 14.78 -1.28
C ALA A 112 9.82 14.60 -0.58
N THR A 113 10.02 13.47 0.11
CA THR A 113 11.28 13.17 0.80
C THR A 113 12.44 13.02 -0.18
N LEU A 114 12.26 12.27 -1.27
CA LEU A 114 13.30 12.09 -2.30
C LEU A 114 13.68 13.44 -2.95
N ARG A 115 12.67 14.27 -3.28
CA ARG A 115 12.93 15.62 -3.81
C ARG A 115 13.72 16.48 -2.83
N ALA A 116 13.32 16.51 -1.57
CA ALA A 116 14.00 17.30 -0.53
C ALA A 116 15.45 16.85 -0.30
N ASN A 117 15.78 15.59 -0.66
CA ASN A 117 17.13 15.02 -0.56
C ASN A 117 17.88 15.00 -1.91
N GLY A 118 17.49 15.84 -2.86
CA GLY A 118 18.26 16.10 -4.08
C GLY A 118 17.97 15.19 -5.28
N VAL A 119 16.91 14.38 -5.25
CA VAL A 119 16.46 13.66 -6.44
C VAL A 119 15.66 14.62 -7.32
N THR A 120 16.32 15.24 -8.31
CA THR A 120 15.77 16.31 -9.14
C THR A 120 14.90 15.80 -10.27
N ARG A 121 15.23 14.65 -10.89
CA ARG A 121 14.46 13.99 -11.95
C ARG A 121 13.75 12.79 -11.36
N LEU A 122 12.50 12.98 -10.92
CA LEU A 122 11.74 12.00 -10.12
C LEU A 122 10.37 11.71 -10.73
N PHE A 123 10.09 10.42 -10.92
CA PHE A 123 8.87 9.93 -11.55
C PHE A 123 8.24 8.83 -10.69
N LEU A 124 6.94 8.61 -10.88
CA LEU A 124 6.16 7.62 -10.15
C LEU A 124 5.26 6.87 -11.14
N THR A 125 5.26 5.53 -11.08
CA THR A 125 4.24 4.72 -11.73
C THR A 125 2.95 4.78 -10.91
N ASP A 126 1.88 5.27 -11.50
CA ASP A 126 0.55 5.30 -10.88
C ASP A 126 -0.35 4.33 -11.65
N TRP A 127 -0.43 3.09 -11.15
CA TRP A 127 -1.13 2.00 -11.80
C TRP A 127 -2.64 2.22 -11.75
N LYS A 128 -3.29 2.01 -12.87
CA LYS A 128 -4.75 2.12 -13.00
C LYS A 128 -5.42 0.88 -12.41
N SER A 129 -6.60 1.07 -11.83
CA SER A 129 -7.48 -0.05 -11.47
C SER A 129 -7.78 -0.90 -12.70
N ALA A 130 -7.82 -2.22 -12.52
CA ALA A 130 -8.12 -3.14 -13.61
C ALA A 130 -9.53 -2.90 -14.16
N THR A 131 -9.63 -2.91 -15.48
CA THR A 131 -10.89 -2.83 -16.21
C THR A 131 -11.12 -4.10 -17.02
N GLU A 132 -12.35 -4.33 -17.51
CA GLU A 132 -12.69 -5.56 -18.23
C GLU A 132 -11.81 -5.78 -19.48
N ASP A 133 -11.39 -4.72 -20.14
CA ASP A 133 -10.49 -4.79 -21.29
C ASP A 133 -9.04 -5.15 -20.94
N MET A 134 -8.69 -5.10 -19.65
CA MET A 134 -7.37 -5.51 -19.15
C MET A 134 -7.30 -7.00 -18.72
N ARG A 135 -8.43 -7.73 -18.71
CA ARG A 135 -8.50 -9.09 -18.16
C ARG A 135 -7.53 -10.10 -18.76
N ASP A 136 -7.14 -9.89 -20.03
CA ASP A 136 -6.25 -10.78 -20.76
C ASP A 136 -4.79 -10.26 -20.77
N LEU A 137 -4.46 -9.21 -19.98
CA LEU A 137 -3.11 -8.70 -19.87
C LEU A 137 -2.27 -9.60 -18.95
N GLU A 138 -1.11 -9.96 -19.46
CA GLU A 138 -0.09 -10.70 -18.73
C GLU A 138 0.98 -9.74 -18.20
N ILE A 139 1.87 -10.25 -17.35
CA ILE A 139 2.94 -9.45 -16.76
C ILE A 139 3.89 -8.84 -17.82
N ASP A 140 4.04 -9.49 -18.97
CA ASP A 140 4.86 -8.98 -20.06
C ASP A 140 4.36 -7.64 -20.60
N GLN A 141 3.05 -7.41 -20.64
CA GLN A 141 2.48 -6.12 -21.07
C GLN A 141 2.77 -5.02 -20.05
N TYR A 142 2.71 -5.33 -18.74
CA TYR A 142 3.07 -4.38 -17.67
C TYR A 142 4.56 -4.01 -17.76
N LEU A 143 5.45 -5.00 -17.97
CA LEU A 143 6.88 -4.75 -18.19
C LEU A 143 7.14 -3.96 -19.48
N ALA A 144 6.38 -4.19 -20.53
CA ALA A 144 6.48 -3.42 -21.77
C ALA A 144 6.09 -1.95 -21.56
N GLU A 145 5.05 -1.65 -20.80
CA GLU A 145 4.69 -0.27 -20.48
C GLU A 145 5.72 0.41 -19.58
N LEU A 146 6.28 -0.31 -18.60
CA LEU A 146 7.41 0.20 -17.81
C LEU A 146 8.61 0.49 -18.73
N ASN A 147 8.87 -0.35 -19.73
CA ASN A 147 9.92 -0.10 -20.71
C ASN A 147 9.65 1.18 -21.55
N VAL A 148 8.41 1.44 -21.93
CA VAL A 148 8.03 2.69 -22.59
C VAL A 148 8.35 3.89 -21.71
N CYS A 149 8.05 3.81 -20.41
CA CYS A 149 8.39 4.86 -19.45
C CYS A 149 9.90 5.10 -19.37
N VAL A 150 10.70 4.03 -19.31
CA VAL A 150 12.17 4.13 -19.27
C VAL A 150 12.72 4.75 -20.56
N ASP A 151 12.20 4.35 -21.72
CA ASP A 151 12.63 4.89 -23.02
C ASP A 151 12.27 6.38 -23.17
N GLU A 152 11.08 6.78 -22.73
CA GLU A 152 10.66 8.20 -22.66
C GLU A 152 11.61 9.06 -21.82
N LEU A 153 12.21 8.49 -20.79
CA LEU A 153 13.11 9.19 -19.86
C LEU A 153 14.58 9.17 -20.30
N GLY A 154 14.89 8.59 -21.47
CA GLY A 154 16.24 8.55 -22.04
C GLY A 154 16.89 7.17 -21.99
N GLY A 155 16.14 6.12 -21.73
CA GLY A 155 16.56 4.72 -21.88
C GLY A 155 17.38 4.16 -20.72
N ARG A 156 17.67 4.95 -19.67
CA ARG A 156 18.37 4.49 -18.47
C ARG A 156 17.88 5.23 -17.22
N VAL A 157 17.50 4.46 -16.19
CA VAL A 157 16.90 5.01 -14.97
C VAL A 157 17.45 4.35 -13.70
N ASN A 158 17.25 4.99 -12.57
CA ASN A 158 17.25 4.35 -11.25
C ASN A 158 15.83 3.86 -10.97
N LEU A 159 15.68 2.63 -10.45
CA LEU A 159 14.41 2.07 -10.04
C LEU A 159 14.35 1.95 -8.52
N VAL A 160 13.25 2.42 -7.94
CA VAL A 160 12.91 2.25 -6.52
C VAL A 160 11.58 1.53 -6.44
N GLY A 161 11.62 0.21 -6.30
CA GLY A 161 10.42 -0.60 -6.27
C GLY A 161 9.87 -0.77 -4.86
N LEU A 162 8.59 -0.43 -4.68
CA LEU A 162 7.88 -0.53 -3.40
C LEU A 162 7.01 -1.78 -3.39
N CYS A 163 7.23 -2.70 -2.42
CA CYS A 163 6.45 -3.91 -2.27
C CYS A 163 6.38 -4.69 -3.61
N GLN A 164 5.20 -4.87 -4.18
CA GLN A 164 4.98 -5.54 -5.46
C GLN A 164 5.65 -4.82 -6.64
N GLY A 165 5.75 -3.49 -6.61
CA GLY A 165 6.53 -2.73 -7.61
C GLY A 165 8.01 -3.10 -7.59
N GLY A 166 8.56 -3.47 -6.41
CA GLY A 166 9.94 -3.96 -6.34
C GLY A 166 10.12 -5.33 -6.97
N TRP A 167 9.16 -6.22 -6.84
CA TRP A 167 9.15 -7.49 -7.57
C TRP A 167 9.13 -7.26 -9.09
N MET A 168 8.28 -6.36 -9.58
CA MET A 168 8.22 -5.99 -10.99
C MET A 168 9.51 -5.32 -11.47
N SER A 169 10.04 -4.36 -10.69
CA SER A 169 11.32 -3.70 -10.95
C SER A 169 12.49 -4.69 -11.02
N ALA A 170 12.50 -5.74 -10.18
CA ALA A 170 13.52 -6.79 -10.21
C ALA A 170 13.45 -7.61 -11.50
N MET A 171 12.25 -8.00 -11.95
CA MET A 171 12.06 -8.69 -13.23
C MET A 171 12.48 -7.80 -14.42
N TYR A 172 12.12 -6.52 -14.36
CA TYR A 172 12.52 -5.55 -15.38
C TYR A 172 14.05 -5.42 -15.45
N ALA A 173 14.72 -5.26 -14.32
CA ALA A 173 16.16 -5.15 -14.24
C ALA A 173 16.89 -6.42 -14.73
N ALA A 174 16.33 -7.59 -14.45
CA ALA A 174 16.87 -8.86 -14.95
C ALA A 174 16.74 -8.98 -16.49
N ARG A 175 15.65 -8.43 -17.05
CA ARG A 175 15.39 -8.50 -18.51
C ARG A 175 16.13 -7.41 -19.30
N PHE A 176 16.32 -6.23 -18.72
CA PHE A 176 16.92 -5.05 -19.34
C PHE A 176 18.01 -4.43 -18.45
N PRO A 177 19.08 -5.18 -18.12
CA PRO A 177 20.09 -4.72 -17.16
C PRO A 177 20.81 -3.43 -17.60
N GLU A 178 20.94 -3.20 -18.91
CA GLU A 178 21.57 -1.99 -19.47
C GLU A 178 20.74 -0.72 -19.24
N LYS A 179 19.42 -0.86 -19.05
CA LYS A 179 18.50 0.26 -18.80
C LYS A 179 18.37 0.65 -17.32
N VAL A 180 18.93 -0.15 -16.40
CA VAL A 180 18.84 0.09 -14.96
C VAL A 180 20.19 0.52 -14.42
N ALA A 181 20.30 1.76 -13.98
CA ALA A 181 21.50 2.31 -13.38
C ALA A 181 21.67 1.85 -11.93
N SER A 182 20.60 1.81 -11.18
CA SER A 182 20.53 1.27 -9.82
C SER A 182 19.14 0.72 -9.52
N LEU A 183 19.07 -0.25 -8.61
CA LEU A 183 17.82 -0.87 -8.16
C LEU A 183 17.74 -0.85 -6.63
N VAL A 184 16.68 -0.27 -6.10
CA VAL A 184 16.32 -0.30 -4.67
C VAL A 184 15.03 -1.10 -4.52
N LEU A 185 15.04 -2.09 -3.62
CA LEU A 185 13.90 -2.94 -3.32
C LEU A 185 13.45 -2.66 -1.88
N ALA A 186 12.28 -2.05 -1.72
CA ALA A 186 11.73 -1.68 -0.43
C ALA A 186 10.52 -2.56 -0.08
N GLY A 187 10.69 -3.50 0.87
CA GLY A 187 9.64 -4.41 1.31
C GLY A 187 9.10 -5.32 0.22
N SER A 188 9.94 -5.72 -0.73
CA SER A 188 9.56 -6.43 -1.96
C SER A 188 9.55 -7.94 -1.75
N PRO A 189 8.51 -8.67 -2.19
CA PRO A 189 8.41 -10.13 -2.07
C PRO A 189 9.21 -10.81 -3.19
N ILE A 190 10.54 -10.86 -3.08
CA ILE A 190 11.44 -11.40 -4.10
C ILE A 190 11.55 -12.92 -4.02
N ASP A 191 11.61 -13.46 -2.81
CA ASP A 191 11.67 -14.89 -2.56
C ASP A 191 10.50 -15.30 -1.66
N THR A 192 9.50 -15.95 -2.27
CA THR A 192 8.31 -16.42 -1.56
C THR A 192 8.60 -17.66 -0.70
N ASP A 193 9.73 -18.32 -0.89
CA ASP A 193 10.16 -19.48 -0.11
C ASP A 193 11.02 -19.09 1.10
N ALA A 194 11.54 -17.87 1.13
CA ALA A 194 12.31 -17.37 2.25
C ALA A 194 11.46 -17.15 3.50
N GLY A 195 12.03 -17.49 4.64
CA GLY A 195 11.45 -17.27 5.96
C GLY A 195 10.37 -18.28 6.36
N ASP A 196 9.93 -18.21 7.61
CA ASP A 196 8.95 -19.11 8.22
C ASP A 196 7.92 -18.31 9.03
N GLY A 197 7.15 -17.46 8.32
CA GLY A 197 6.13 -16.61 8.92
C GLY A 197 4.82 -17.35 9.25
N PRO A 198 3.99 -16.84 10.19
CA PRO A 198 2.69 -17.44 10.52
C PRO A 198 1.76 -17.55 9.30
N VAL A 199 1.74 -16.56 8.44
CA VAL A 199 0.89 -16.55 7.23
C VAL A 199 1.31 -17.65 6.26
N LYS A 200 2.61 -17.84 6.05
CA LYS A 200 3.14 -18.91 5.19
C LYS A 200 2.78 -20.32 5.69
N ARG A 201 2.66 -20.49 7.01
CA ARG A 201 2.26 -21.79 7.61
C ARG A 201 0.76 -22.08 7.49
N MET A 202 -0.05 -21.08 7.15
CA MET A 202 -1.51 -21.21 6.96
C MET A 202 -1.91 -21.40 5.50
N ALA A 203 -1.01 -21.16 4.56
CA ALA A 203 -1.21 -21.35 3.13
C ALA A 203 -0.78 -22.78 2.72
#